data_bd20fd57dba00fcab01d22ba47874c61
#
_entry.id   bd20fd57dba00fcab01d22ba47874c61
#
_cell.length_a   1.000
_cell.length_b   1.000
_cell.length_c   1.000
_cell.angle_alpha   90.00
_cell.angle_beta   90.00
_cell.angle_gamma   90.00
#
_symmetry.space_group_name_H-M   'P 1'
#
loop_
_entity.id
_entity.type
_entity.pdbx_description
1 polymer ?
#
loop_
_entity_poly.entity_id
_entity_poly.type
_entity_poly.pdbx_seq_one_letter_code
_entity_poly.pdbx_strand_id
1 'polypeptide(L)'
;MRKKTTVPLKESCVDAAREVIAESGLEALSLREVARKLGVSHQAPYRHYPSRDHLLAAVMSKCFIDFRAHLEARQASDNPDQDLGELGRAYLSYARSHSLEYRLMFGTPWPAAAEHPDLVRNAVY
;
A
#
# COMPACT_ATOMS: atom_id res chain seq x y z
N MET A 1 16.15 -15.63 19.65
CA MET A 1 16.76 -15.71 18.33
C MET A 1 15.80 -15.16 17.28
N ARG A 2 16.33 -14.37 16.40
CA ARG A 2 15.49 -13.78 15.40
C ARG A 2 15.17 -14.75 14.27
N LYS A 3 13.91 -14.83 13.92
CA LYS A 3 13.48 -15.69 12.86
C LYS A 3 13.93 -15.15 11.51
N LYS A 4 14.47 -16.01 10.69
CA LYS A 4 14.86 -15.62 9.36
C LYS A 4 13.60 -15.42 8.50
N THR A 5 13.54 -14.31 7.83
CA THR A 5 12.41 -14.03 6.95
C THR A 5 12.79 -14.30 5.50
N THR A 6 11.81 -14.79 4.72
CA THR A 6 11.98 -14.95 3.29
C THR A 6 11.52 -13.73 2.51
N VAL A 7 10.87 -12.78 3.20
CA VAL A 7 10.40 -11.56 2.56
C VAL A 7 11.56 -10.59 2.37
N PRO A 8 11.79 -10.09 1.15
CA PRO A 8 12.84 -9.11 0.93
C PRO A 8 12.64 -7.86 1.79
N LEU A 9 13.75 -7.23 2.17
CA LEU A 9 13.68 -6.03 2.99
C LEU A 9 12.84 -4.93 2.33
N LYS A 10 12.92 -4.83 1.01
CA LYS A 10 12.15 -3.84 0.28
C LYS A 10 10.65 -3.96 0.56
N GLU A 11 10.13 -5.19 0.53
CA GLU A 11 8.72 -5.44 0.80
C GLU A 11 8.39 -5.34 2.29
N SER A 12 9.32 -5.77 3.15
CA SER A 12 9.13 -5.65 4.59
C SER A 12 8.99 -4.18 5.00
N CYS A 13 9.70 -3.28 4.33
CA CYS A 13 9.58 -1.85 4.60
C CYS A 13 8.16 -1.35 4.32
N VAL A 14 7.54 -1.80 3.24
CA VAL A 14 6.17 -1.40 2.92
C VAL A 14 5.21 -1.91 3.98
N ASP A 15 5.36 -3.16 4.39
CA ASP A 15 4.49 -3.72 5.42
C ASP A 15 4.66 -3.00 6.75
N ALA A 16 5.91 -2.73 7.15
CA ALA A 16 6.18 -2.00 8.38
C ALA A 16 5.64 -0.57 8.32
N ALA A 17 5.75 0.07 7.14
CA ALA A 17 5.24 1.42 6.95
C ALA A 17 3.72 1.46 7.16
N ARG A 18 3.01 0.47 6.63
CA ARG A 18 1.56 0.40 6.83
C ARG A 18 1.22 0.24 8.30
N GLU A 19 2.01 -0.54 9.03
CA GLU A 19 1.79 -0.71 10.47
C GLU A 19 2.03 0.59 11.23
N VAL A 20 3.09 1.32 10.88
CA VAL A 20 3.36 2.61 11.51
C VAL A 20 2.19 3.56 11.29
N ILE A 21 1.70 3.63 10.06
CA ILE A 21 0.57 4.51 9.74
C ILE A 21 -0.68 4.08 10.50
N ALA A 22 -0.93 2.80 10.59
CA ALA A 22 -2.11 2.29 11.28
C ALA A 22 -2.06 2.58 12.78
N GLU A 23 -0.87 2.48 13.38
CA GLU A 23 -0.71 2.66 14.83
C GLU A 23 -0.57 4.11 15.24
N SER A 24 0.09 4.92 14.43
CA SER A 24 0.51 6.25 14.84
C SER A 24 0.16 7.36 13.85
N GLY A 25 -0.48 7.03 12.75
CA GLY A 25 -0.88 8.01 11.75
C GLY A 25 0.16 8.24 10.66
N LEU A 26 -0.30 8.83 9.56
CA LEU A 26 0.57 9.08 8.40
C LEU A 26 1.74 9.98 8.75
N GLU A 27 1.54 10.93 9.66
CA GLU A 27 2.59 11.87 10.03
C GLU A 27 3.76 11.20 10.74
N ALA A 28 3.53 10.06 11.37
CA ALA A 28 4.59 9.32 12.05
C ALA A 28 5.46 8.51 11.10
N LEU A 29 5.06 8.40 9.84
CA LEU A 29 5.82 7.61 8.86
C LEU A 29 7.17 8.24 8.57
N SER A 30 8.23 7.46 8.79
CA SER A 30 9.59 7.82 8.42
C SER A 30 10.37 6.55 8.18
N LEU A 31 11.46 6.67 7.39
CA LEU A 31 12.34 5.53 7.16
C LEU A 31 12.98 5.06 8.45
N ARG A 32 13.27 6.00 9.36
CA ARG A 32 13.84 5.66 10.65
C ARG A 32 12.88 4.82 11.49
N GLU A 33 11.61 5.21 11.52
CA GLU A 33 10.60 4.47 12.27
C GLU A 33 10.40 3.06 11.69
N VAL A 34 10.42 2.96 10.38
CA VAL A 34 10.31 1.67 9.71
C VAL A 34 11.50 0.79 10.05
N ALA A 35 12.72 1.34 10.02
CA ALA A 35 13.92 0.60 10.39
C ALA A 35 13.84 0.11 11.84
N ARG A 36 13.37 0.97 12.74
CA ARG A 36 13.23 0.62 14.14
C ARG A 36 12.24 -0.54 14.31
N LYS A 37 11.13 -0.47 13.61
CA LYS A 37 10.10 -1.50 13.69
C LYS A 37 10.60 -2.85 13.17
N LEU A 38 11.45 -2.81 12.13
CA LEU A 38 12.00 -4.03 11.54
C LEU A 38 13.24 -4.54 12.27
N GLY A 39 13.78 -3.76 13.19
CA GLY A 39 14.99 -4.17 13.91
C GLY A 39 16.25 -4.14 13.05
N VAL A 40 16.30 -3.26 12.05
CA VAL A 40 17.44 -3.13 11.17
C VAL A 40 18.11 -1.77 11.37
N SER A 41 19.30 -1.58 10.79
CA SER A 41 19.98 -0.29 10.90
C SER A 41 19.17 0.80 10.22
N HIS A 42 19.34 2.05 10.68
CA HIS A 42 18.59 3.18 10.12
C HIS A 42 18.92 3.42 8.64
N GLN A 43 20.07 2.95 8.19
CA GLN A 43 20.47 3.12 6.80
C GLN A 43 19.88 2.07 5.86
N ALA A 44 19.47 0.93 6.39
CA ALA A 44 19.05 -0.19 5.55
C ALA A 44 17.86 0.15 4.64
N PRO A 45 16.78 0.80 5.13
CA PRO A 45 15.66 1.13 4.25
C PRO A 45 16.02 2.13 3.15
N TYR A 46 17.02 3.01 3.39
CA TYR A 46 17.40 4.00 2.39
C TYR A 46 17.97 3.37 1.12
N ARG A 47 18.43 2.13 1.19
CA ARG A 47 18.91 1.42 0.00
C ARG A 47 17.79 1.20 -1.02
N HIS A 48 16.56 1.12 -0.54
CA HIS A 48 15.39 0.85 -1.39
C HIS A 48 14.51 2.07 -1.58
N TYR A 49 14.50 2.96 -0.60
CA TYR A 49 13.64 4.14 -0.59
C TYR A 49 14.47 5.35 -0.20
N PRO A 50 14.91 6.14 -1.20
CA PRO A 50 15.79 7.28 -0.90
C PRO A 50 15.16 8.35 -0.02
N SER A 51 13.83 8.43 0.02
CA SER A 51 13.13 9.42 0.82
C SER A 51 11.81 8.86 1.35
N ARG A 52 11.22 9.61 2.26
CA ARG A 52 9.89 9.29 2.78
C ARG A 52 8.86 9.20 1.65
N ASP A 53 8.94 10.11 0.69
CA ASP A 53 8.00 10.11 -0.43
C ASP A 53 8.13 8.85 -1.28
N HIS A 54 9.34 8.34 -1.47
CA HIS A 54 9.53 7.07 -2.18
C HIS A 54 8.87 5.92 -1.42
N LEU A 55 9.01 5.91 -0.10
CA LEU A 55 8.37 4.89 0.71
C LEU A 55 6.85 5.01 0.67
N LEU A 56 6.34 6.22 0.82
CA LEU A 56 4.89 6.45 0.76
C LEU A 56 4.32 6.05 -0.60
N ALA A 57 5.02 6.39 -1.68
CA ALA A 57 4.58 6.00 -3.01
C ALA A 57 4.50 4.47 -3.14
N ALA A 58 5.46 3.76 -2.56
CA ALA A 58 5.46 2.31 -2.59
C ALA A 58 4.29 1.74 -1.78
N VAL A 59 3.98 2.34 -0.63
CA VAL A 59 2.83 1.93 0.18
C VAL A 59 1.54 2.13 -0.62
N MET A 60 1.37 3.29 -1.23
CA MET A 60 0.18 3.57 -2.03
C MET A 60 0.06 2.64 -3.22
N SER A 61 1.19 2.36 -3.90
CA SER A 61 1.19 1.40 -5.02
C SER A 61 0.69 0.03 -4.57
N LYS A 62 1.16 -0.43 -3.43
CA LYS A 62 0.76 -1.72 -2.90
C LYS A 62 -0.73 -1.71 -2.56
N CYS A 63 -1.24 -0.60 -2.03
CA CYS A 63 -2.66 -0.48 -1.74
C CYS A 63 -3.50 -0.62 -3.02
N PHE A 64 -3.06 0.02 -4.11
CA PHE A 64 -3.77 -0.11 -5.39
C PHE A 64 -3.70 -1.52 -5.96
N ILE A 65 -2.56 -2.18 -5.81
CA ILE A 65 -2.41 -3.57 -6.25
C ILE A 65 -3.37 -4.48 -5.47
N ASP A 66 -3.42 -4.32 -4.15
CA ASP A 66 -4.29 -5.13 -3.31
C ASP A 66 -5.76 -4.83 -3.59
N PHE A 67 -6.09 -3.57 -3.82
CA PHE A 67 -7.45 -3.16 -4.16
C PHE A 67 -7.89 -3.79 -5.48
N ARG A 68 -7.04 -3.74 -6.50
CA ARG A 68 -7.34 -4.37 -7.78
C ARG A 68 -7.55 -5.86 -7.62
N ALA A 69 -6.68 -6.52 -6.85
CA ALA A 69 -6.81 -7.96 -6.61
C ALA A 69 -8.14 -8.28 -5.94
N HIS A 70 -8.56 -7.45 -4.99
CA HIS A 70 -9.85 -7.62 -4.33
C HIS A 70 -11.01 -7.50 -5.31
N LEU A 71 -10.95 -6.53 -6.20
CA LEU A 71 -12.01 -6.34 -7.20
C LEU A 71 -12.03 -7.49 -8.22
N GLU A 72 -10.85 -7.98 -8.59
CA GLU A 72 -10.75 -9.06 -9.58
C GLU A 72 -11.14 -10.41 -9.01
N ALA A 73 -11.14 -10.56 -7.70
CA ALA A 73 -11.54 -11.81 -7.07
C ALA A 73 -13.04 -12.07 -7.16
N ARG A 74 -13.82 -11.05 -7.54
CA ARG A 74 -15.26 -11.25 -7.72
C ARG A 74 -15.52 -12.14 -8.93
N GLN A 75 -16.61 -12.86 -8.87
CA GLN A 75 -16.95 -13.80 -9.94
C GLN A 75 -17.65 -13.07 -11.08
N ALA A 76 -17.11 -13.21 -12.29
CA ALA A 76 -17.72 -12.65 -13.48
C ALA A 76 -18.88 -13.53 -13.95
N SER A 77 -19.89 -12.91 -14.58
CA SER A 77 -21.03 -13.61 -15.14
C SER A 77 -21.29 -13.11 -16.55
N ASP A 78 -22.30 -13.67 -17.20
CA ASP A 78 -22.72 -13.23 -18.54
C ASP A 78 -23.67 -12.03 -18.48
N ASN A 79 -24.04 -11.61 -17.28
CA ASN A 79 -24.99 -10.51 -17.09
C ASN A 79 -24.23 -9.24 -16.67
N PRO A 80 -24.13 -8.23 -17.56
CA PRO A 80 -23.40 -6.99 -17.24
C PRO A 80 -23.96 -6.23 -16.05
N ASP A 81 -25.28 -6.23 -15.87
CA ASP A 81 -25.89 -5.54 -14.74
C ASP A 81 -25.51 -6.21 -13.42
N GLN A 82 -25.49 -7.53 -13.40
CA GLN A 82 -25.08 -8.28 -12.23
C GLN A 82 -23.61 -8.02 -11.93
N ASP A 83 -22.77 -8.00 -12.96
CA ASP A 83 -21.33 -7.76 -12.79
C ASP A 83 -21.08 -6.37 -12.25
N LEU A 84 -21.82 -5.37 -12.72
CA LEU A 84 -21.67 -4.02 -12.20
C LEU A 84 -22.06 -3.95 -10.74
N GLY A 85 -23.16 -4.63 -10.36
CA GLY A 85 -23.57 -4.70 -8.96
C GLY A 85 -22.52 -5.38 -8.08
N GLU A 86 -21.94 -6.48 -8.57
CA GLU A 86 -20.88 -7.17 -7.83
C GLU A 86 -19.64 -6.30 -7.68
N LEU A 87 -19.28 -5.57 -8.73
CA LEU A 87 -18.15 -4.66 -8.67
C LEU A 87 -18.39 -3.59 -7.60
N GLY A 88 -19.58 -3.00 -7.58
CA GLY A 88 -19.93 -2.00 -6.58
C GLY A 88 -19.88 -2.55 -5.16
N ARG A 89 -20.37 -3.76 -4.96
CA ARG A 89 -20.31 -4.39 -3.65
C ARG A 89 -18.89 -4.67 -3.22
N ALA A 90 -18.03 -5.14 -4.14
CA ALA A 90 -16.64 -5.39 -3.85
C ALA A 90 -15.91 -4.10 -3.48
N TYR A 91 -16.21 -3.02 -4.19
CA TYR A 91 -15.64 -1.70 -3.90
C TYR A 91 -16.00 -1.24 -2.49
N LEU A 92 -17.29 -1.29 -2.15
CA LEU A 92 -17.75 -0.87 -0.84
C LEU A 92 -17.22 -1.77 0.27
N SER A 93 -17.13 -3.05 0.01
CA SER A 93 -16.58 -4.00 0.97
C SER A 93 -15.13 -3.67 1.29
N TYR A 94 -14.34 -3.36 0.26
CA TYR A 94 -12.94 -2.97 0.47
C TYR A 94 -12.84 -1.68 1.27
N ALA A 95 -13.64 -0.67 0.90
CA ALA A 95 -13.61 0.62 1.59
C ALA A 95 -13.91 0.47 3.08
N ARG A 96 -14.80 -0.44 3.44
CA ARG A 96 -15.15 -0.68 4.83
C ARG A 96 -14.10 -1.49 5.59
N SER A 97 -13.62 -2.56 4.97
CA SER A 97 -12.70 -3.47 5.67
C SER A 97 -11.25 -3.00 5.62
N HIS A 98 -10.92 -2.10 4.68
CA HIS A 98 -9.57 -1.57 4.51
C HIS A 98 -9.61 -0.05 4.46
N SER A 99 -10.22 0.56 5.50
CA SER A 99 -10.46 2.00 5.50
C SER A 99 -9.17 2.81 5.48
N LEU A 100 -8.10 2.32 6.13
CA LEU A 100 -6.82 3.01 6.09
C LEU A 100 -6.28 3.04 4.66
N GLU A 101 -6.26 1.89 4.01
CA GLU A 101 -5.77 1.79 2.64
C GLU A 101 -6.59 2.64 1.69
N TYR A 102 -7.91 2.62 1.88
CA TYR A 102 -8.81 3.43 1.06
C TYR A 102 -8.47 4.92 1.19
N ARG A 103 -8.25 5.38 2.42
CA ARG A 103 -7.91 6.79 2.64
C ARG A 103 -6.54 7.15 2.06
N LEU A 104 -5.59 6.22 2.11
CA LEU A 104 -4.27 6.46 1.50
C LEU A 104 -4.39 6.61 -0.01
N MET A 105 -5.22 5.79 -0.65
CA MET A 105 -5.37 5.84 -2.10
C MET A 105 -6.12 7.08 -2.58
N PHE A 106 -7.19 7.43 -1.89
CA PHE A 106 -8.15 8.42 -2.40
C PHE A 106 -8.30 9.67 -1.55
N GLY A 107 -7.82 9.66 -0.32
CA GLY A 107 -7.99 10.77 0.60
C GLY A 107 -6.70 11.44 1.05
N THR A 108 -5.57 11.09 0.46
CA THR A 108 -4.26 11.59 0.85
C THR A 108 -3.56 12.17 -0.37
N PRO A 109 -2.90 13.35 -0.23
CA PRO A 109 -2.13 13.88 -1.35
C PRO A 109 -1.02 12.92 -1.75
N TRP A 110 -0.91 12.68 -3.05
CA TRP A 110 0.11 11.79 -3.58
C TRP A 110 1.46 12.50 -3.65
N PRO A 111 2.57 11.75 -3.47
CA PRO A 111 3.88 12.27 -3.85
C PRO A 111 3.91 12.63 -5.33
N ALA A 112 4.87 13.47 -5.73
CA ALA A 112 4.94 13.98 -7.09
C ALA A 112 4.89 12.84 -8.12
N ALA A 113 3.86 12.86 -8.98
CA ALA A 113 3.61 11.78 -9.93
C ALA A 113 4.78 11.57 -10.90
N ALA A 114 5.44 12.66 -11.32
CA ALA A 114 6.55 12.56 -12.25
C ALA A 114 7.74 11.79 -11.68
N GLU A 115 7.87 11.77 -10.36
CA GLU A 115 8.98 11.08 -9.69
C GLU A 115 8.62 9.67 -9.26
N HIS A 116 7.35 9.28 -9.41
CA HIS A 116 6.86 7.99 -8.93
C HIS A 116 5.99 7.32 -10.00
N PRO A 117 6.57 6.94 -11.14
CA PRO A 117 5.78 6.37 -12.24
C PRO A 117 5.11 5.05 -11.90
N ASP A 118 5.70 4.28 -10.97
CA ASP A 118 5.09 3.01 -10.56
C ASP A 118 3.77 3.24 -9.84
N LEU A 119 3.71 4.28 -9.01
CA LEU A 119 2.46 4.63 -8.32
C LEU A 119 1.38 4.97 -9.35
N VAL A 120 1.71 5.82 -10.32
CA VAL A 120 0.75 6.20 -11.34
C VAL A 120 0.26 4.98 -12.12
N ARG A 121 1.20 4.12 -12.53
CA ARG A 121 0.85 2.91 -13.27
C ARG A 121 -0.10 2.02 -12.49
N ASN A 122 0.19 1.79 -11.22
CA ASN A 122 -0.64 0.91 -10.40
C ASN A 122 -1.99 1.51 -10.07
N ALA A 123 -2.09 2.83 -10.01
CA ALA A 123 -3.36 3.50 -9.75
C ALA A 123 -4.28 3.48 -10.95
N VAL A 124 -3.71 3.52 -12.17
CA VAL A 124 -4.50 3.59 -13.40
C VAL A 124 -4.91 2.20 -13.88
N TYR A 125 -4.09 1.22 -13.67
CA TYR A 125 -4.34 -0.15 -14.11
C TYR A 125 -4.56 -1.05 -12.91
#